data_83301c15e071ea525c71fd042c074065
#
_entry.id   83301c15e071ea525c71fd042c074065
#
_cell.length_a   1.000
_cell.length_b   1.000
_cell.length_c   1.000
_cell.angle_alpha   90.00
_cell.angle_beta   90.00
_cell.angle_gamma   90.00
#
_symmetry.space_group_name_H-M   'P 1'
#
loop_
_entity.id
_entity.type
_entity.pdbx_description
1 polymer ?
#
loop_
_entity_poly.entity_id
_entity_poly.type
_entity_poly.pdbx_seq_one_letter_code
_entity_poly.pdbx_strand_id
1 'polypeptide(L)' 'MYFIERRGADRQWIRELNFKNEFKAVIGARCKAISTLGTYRVVHALWPNQVVCYVDGPELAKEVETKG' A
#
# COMPACT_ATOMS: atom_id res chain seq x y z
N MET A 1 -2.81 -14.96 2.87
CA MET A 1 -2.57 -14.12 1.67
C MET A 1 -2.93 -12.68 1.98
N TYR A 2 -2.18 -11.75 1.42
CA TYR A 2 -2.36 -10.31 1.64
C TYR A 2 -2.54 -9.62 0.30
N PHE A 3 -3.43 -8.65 0.25
CA PHE A 3 -3.69 -7.88 -0.95
C PHE A 3 -3.18 -6.46 -0.78
N ILE A 4 -2.59 -5.93 -1.86
CA ILE A 4 -2.26 -4.52 -1.96
C ILE A 4 -3.38 -3.87 -2.75
N GLU A 5 -4.00 -2.84 -2.16
CA GLU A 5 -5.10 -2.11 -2.79
C GLU A 5 -4.73 -0.64 -2.94
N ARG A 6 -5.02 -0.09 -4.11
CA ARG A 6 -4.77 1.31 -4.42
C ARG A 6 -6.06 2.10 -4.31
N ARG A 7 -5.97 3.30 -3.78
CA ARG A 7 -7.13 4.18 -3.69
C ARG A 7 -7.40 4.80 -5.06
N GLY A 8 -8.60 4.59 -5.60
CA GLY A 8 -9.04 5.16 -6.86
C GLY A 8 -9.53 6.59 -6.70
N ALA A 9 -9.79 7.23 -7.84
CA ALA A 9 -10.26 8.62 -7.87
C ALA A 9 -11.61 8.83 -7.19
N ASP A 10 -12.44 7.81 -7.17
CA ASP A 10 -13.77 7.83 -6.56
C ASP A 10 -13.76 7.35 -5.10
N ARG A 11 -12.59 7.31 -4.48
CA ARG A 11 -12.36 6.83 -3.11
C ARG A 11 -12.60 5.33 -2.93
N GLN A 12 -12.74 4.59 -4.02
CA GLN A 12 -12.82 3.15 -3.93
C GLN A 12 -11.44 2.52 -3.91
N TRP A 13 -11.33 1.35 -3.29
CA TRP A 13 -10.09 0.61 -3.24
C TRP A 13 -10.05 -0.39 -4.37
N ILE A 14 -8.97 -0.37 -5.13
CA ILE A 14 -8.76 -1.25 -6.27
C ILE A 14 -7.66 -2.24 -5.92
N ARG A 15 -8.00 -3.52 -5.93
CA ARG A 15 -7.04 -4.57 -5.62
C ARG A 15 -6.11 -4.77 -6.81
N GLU A 16 -4.81 -4.64 -6.58
CA GLU A 16 -3.83 -4.72 -7.66
C GLU A 16 -2.91 -5.93 -7.59
N LEU A 17 -2.41 -6.23 -6.40
CA LEU A 17 -1.42 -7.30 -6.22
C LEU A 17 -1.77 -8.12 -5.00
N ASN A 18 -1.17 -9.32 -4.93
CA ASN A 18 -1.27 -10.14 -3.74
C ASN A 18 0.08 -10.76 -3.40
N PHE A 19 0.28 -11.07 -2.13
CA PHE A 19 1.47 -11.72 -1.61
C PHE A 19 1.08 -12.69 -0.53
N LYS A 20 1.86 -13.75 -0.38
CA LYS A 20 1.64 -14.73 0.70
C LYS A 20 2.19 -14.26 2.04
N ASN A 21 3.15 -13.35 2.00
CA ASN A 21 3.89 -12.88 3.17
C ASN A 21 3.55 -11.42 3.46
N GLU A 22 3.22 -11.14 4.72
CA GLU A 22 2.84 -9.77 5.13
C GLU A 22 3.97 -8.78 4.88
N PHE A 23 5.20 -9.13 5.24
CA PHE A 23 6.36 -8.27 5.08
C PHE A 23 6.56 -7.89 3.60
N LYS A 24 6.48 -8.88 2.72
CA LYS A 24 6.61 -8.62 1.28
C LYS A 24 5.49 -7.74 0.75
N ALA A 25 4.27 -7.93 1.25
CA ALA A 25 3.14 -7.11 0.86
C ALA A 25 3.35 -5.65 1.27
N VAL A 26 3.82 -5.42 2.50
CA VAL A 26 4.09 -4.07 2.99
C VAL A 26 5.18 -3.39 2.17
N ILE A 27 6.28 -4.09 1.89
CA ILE A 27 7.36 -3.55 1.06
C ILE A 27 6.86 -3.25 -0.34
N GLY A 28 6.07 -4.16 -0.92
CA GLY A 28 5.49 -3.95 -2.25
C GLY A 28 4.61 -2.72 -2.30
N ALA A 29 3.78 -2.53 -1.28
CA ALA A 29 2.90 -1.36 -1.20
C ALA A 29 3.72 -0.07 -1.10
N ARG A 30 4.80 -0.06 -0.30
CA ARG A 30 5.68 1.10 -0.17
C ARG A 30 6.36 1.43 -1.49
N CYS A 31 6.85 0.42 -2.20
CA CYS A 31 7.49 0.62 -3.50
C CYS A 31 6.51 1.21 -4.51
N LYS A 32 5.29 0.68 -4.56
CA LYS A 32 4.27 1.20 -5.47
C LYS A 32 3.87 2.64 -5.09
N ALA A 33 3.75 2.91 -3.81
CA ALA A 33 3.37 4.24 -3.34
C ALA A 33 4.40 5.29 -3.74
N ILE A 34 5.69 4.99 -3.59
CA ILE A 34 6.76 5.90 -4.00
C ILE A 34 6.77 6.07 -5.52
N SER A 35 6.62 4.97 -6.25
CA SER A 35 6.69 4.97 -7.71
C SER A 35 5.54 5.75 -8.36
N THR A 36 4.32 5.61 -7.82
CA THR A 36 3.13 6.20 -8.43
C THR A 36 2.64 7.46 -7.69
N LEU A 37 3.14 7.70 -6.49
CA LEU A 37 2.68 8.73 -5.56
C LEU A 37 1.21 8.54 -5.19
N GLY A 38 0.73 7.31 -5.28
CA GLY A 38 -0.64 6.97 -4.88
C GLY A 38 -0.74 6.60 -3.42
N THR A 39 -1.97 6.35 -2.98
CA THR A 39 -2.25 5.88 -1.65
C THR A 39 -2.62 4.41 -1.72
N TYR A 40 -1.98 3.61 -0.89
CA TYR A 40 -2.15 2.16 -0.89
C TYR A 40 -2.47 1.66 0.50
N ARG A 41 -3.05 0.47 0.56
CA ARG A 41 -3.24 -0.24 1.83
C ARG A 41 -2.97 -1.72 1.62
N VAL A 42 -2.60 -2.39 2.71
CA VAL A 42 -2.44 -3.84 2.73
C VAL A 42 -3.54 -4.41 3.60
N VAL A 43 -4.26 -5.40 3.08
CA VAL A 43 -5.32 -6.08 3.82
C VAL A 43 -5.10 -7.58 3.78
N HIS A 44 -5.53 -8.27 4.83
CA HIS A 44 -5.47 -9.73 4.86
C HIS A 44 -6.70 -10.30 4.13
N ALA A 45 -6.48 -11.38 3.35
CA ALA A 45 -7.54 -11.98 2.54
C ALA A 45 -8.74 -12.45 3.38
N LEU A 46 -8.49 -12.98 4.57
CA LEU A 46 -9.54 -13.50 5.46
C LEU A 46 -10.19 -12.41 6.30
N TRP A 47 -9.52 -11.27 6.46
CA TRP A 47 -9.99 -10.18 7.33
C TRP A 47 -9.89 -8.86 6.59
N PRO A 48 -10.61 -8.70 5.46
CA PRO A 48 -10.45 -7.52 4.60
C PRO A 48 -10.85 -6.21 5.25
N ASN A 49 -11.62 -6.27 6.34
CA ASN A 49 -12.00 -5.07 7.08
C ASN A 49 -10.92 -4.62 8.06
N GLN A 50 -9.89 -5.45 8.26
CA GLN A 50 -8.77 -5.12 9.13
C GLN A 50 -7.58 -4.77 8.25
N VAL A 51 -7.27 -3.47 8.19
CA VAL A 51 -6.16 -2.99 7.37
C VAL A 51 -4.86 -3.21 8.13
N VAL A 52 -3.90 -3.87 7.49
CA VAL A 52 -2.58 -4.10 8.07
C VAL A 52 -1.82 -2.78 8.18
N CYS A 53 -1.81 -2.02 7.09
CA CYS A 53 -1.19 -0.70 7.09
C CYS A 53 -1.72 0.13 5.92
N TYR A 54 -1.60 1.45 6.07
CA TYR A 54 -1.84 2.40 4.99
C TYR A 54 -0.50 3.01 4.59
N VAL A 55 -0.32 3.25 3.30
CA VAL A 55 0.90 3.87 2.78
C VAL A 55 0.49 5.02 1.87
N ASP A 56 0.91 6.22 2.22
CA ASP A 56 0.65 7.40 1.42
C ASP A 56 1.92 7.78 0.67
N GLY A 57 1.86 7.74 -0.66
CA GLY A 57 3.03 7.99 -1.51
C GLY A 57 3.70 9.33 -1.29
N PRO A 58 2.96 10.45 -1.31
CA PRO A 58 3.55 11.77 -1.06
C PRO A 58 4.23 11.88 0.29
N GLU A 59 3.63 11.35 1.34
CA GLU A 59 4.23 11.38 2.69
C GLU A 59 5.51 10.56 2.73
N LEU A 60 5.48 9.37 2.14
CA LEU A 60 6.64 8.49 2.12
C LEU A 60 7.78 9.09 1.31
N ALA A 61 7.47 9.74 0.20
CA ALA A 61 8.47 10.40 -0.63
C ALA A 61 9.16 11.54 0.14
N LYS A 62 8.41 12.29 0.95
CA LYS A 62 8.98 13.33 1.81
C LYS A 62 9.96 12.76 2.81
N GLU A 63 9.64 11.62 3.43
CA GLU A 63 10.53 10.96 4.38
C GLU A 63 11.82 10.54 3.73
N VAL A 64 11.74 9.99 2.51
CA VAL A 64 12.91 9.56 1.76
C VAL A 64 13.80 10.76 1.41
N GLU A 65 13.20 11.86 0.96
CA GLU A 65 13.94 13.07 0.61
C GLU A 65 14.63 13.69 1.83
N THR A 66 13.96 13.66 2.98
CA THR A 66 14.50 14.23 4.20
C THR A 66 15.73 13.48 4.69
N LYS A 67 15.82 12.19 4.40
CA LYS A 67 16.96 11.36 4.81
C LYS A 67 18.14 11.42 3.84
N GLY A 68 17.91 11.94 2.68
CA GLY A 68 18.95 12.08 1.68
C GLY A 68 19.87 13.25 1.99
#